data_102d09a594f9c029cae2e37dc7240e4f
#
_entry.id   102d09a594f9c029cae2e37dc7240e4f
#
_cell.length_a   1.000
_cell.length_b   1.000
_cell.length_c   1.000
_cell.angle_alpha   90.00
_cell.angle_beta   90.00
_cell.angle_gamma   90.00
#
_symmetry.space_group_name_H-M   'P 1'
#
loop_
_entity.id
_entity.type
_entity.pdbx_description
1 polymer ?
#
loop_
_entity_poly.entity_id
_entity_poly.type
_entity_poly.pdbx_seq_one_letter_code
_entity_poly.pdbx_strand_id
1 'polypeptide(L)'
;MATDHKATFVPPKRANTDYPLIDSDPHLRRVVGYARPSDYAVAGGLAAASPLAFWIMERVSPSHVGRGGFAPVMRLATAIGLVGGLHIFYQRSCNRFYGFTENSREVEMDMREMVDKVKKGEPLYGTSQVSPYLQGVAARNSRYSQLFSHVIPWINIVNHDQHGVDTAKYYQQAERELEADRLK
;
A
#
# COMPACT_ATOMS: atom_id res chain seq x y z
N MET A 1 -25.95 28.99 2.41
CA MET A 1 -25.26 28.74 3.71
C MET A 1 -24.53 27.43 3.59
N ALA A 2 -23.20 27.49 3.39
CA ALA A 2 -22.37 26.30 3.46
C ALA A 2 -22.29 25.91 4.93
N THR A 3 -22.89 24.80 5.30
CA THR A 3 -22.70 24.21 6.61
C THR A 3 -21.25 23.71 6.68
N ASP A 4 -20.45 24.40 7.46
CA ASP A 4 -19.10 24.03 7.80
C ASP A 4 -19.15 22.69 8.56
N HIS A 5 -19.14 21.60 7.81
CA HIS A 5 -19.03 20.26 8.37
C HIS A 5 -17.61 20.13 8.89
N LYS A 6 -17.40 20.58 10.13
CA LYS A 6 -16.21 20.26 10.91
C LYS A 6 -16.00 18.75 10.78
N ALA A 7 -15.00 18.36 9.98
CA ALA A 7 -14.61 16.96 9.87
C ALA A 7 -14.39 16.42 11.28
N THR A 8 -15.17 15.43 11.68
CA THR A 8 -15.06 14.84 13.00
C THR A 8 -13.69 14.18 13.07
N PHE A 9 -12.75 14.80 13.78
CA PHE A 9 -11.42 14.23 13.97
C PHE A 9 -11.57 12.91 14.73
N VAL A 10 -11.31 11.84 14.05
CA VAL A 10 -11.23 10.50 14.62
C VAL A 10 -9.75 10.19 14.77
N PRO A 11 -9.20 10.15 15.99
CA PRO A 11 -7.78 9.89 16.16
C PRO A 11 -7.43 8.53 15.55
N PRO A 12 -6.36 8.47 14.74
CA PRO A 12 -5.93 7.21 14.12
C PRO A 12 -5.56 6.21 15.21
N LYS A 13 -5.94 4.95 15.02
CA LYS A 13 -5.46 3.88 15.88
C LYS A 13 -4.03 3.55 15.44
N ARG A 14 -3.05 3.98 16.22
CA ARG A 14 -1.64 3.70 15.93
C ARG A 14 -1.28 2.31 16.43
N ALA A 15 -0.72 1.49 15.56
CA ALA A 15 0.03 0.31 15.97
C ALA A 15 1.37 0.79 16.56
N ASN A 16 1.87 0.07 17.57
CA ASN A 16 3.24 0.30 18.05
C ASN A 16 4.19 -0.37 17.06
N THR A 17 4.95 0.43 16.31
CA THR A 17 5.85 -0.04 15.24
C THR A 17 7.26 0.49 15.46
N ASP A 18 8.27 -0.26 15.02
CA ASP A 18 9.68 0.09 15.18
C ASP A 18 10.14 1.23 14.25
N TYR A 19 9.39 1.46 13.18
CA TYR A 19 9.71 2.45 12.15
C TYR A 19 8.62 3.52 12.04
N PRO A 20 8.93 4.70 11.47
CA PRO A 20 7.97 5.79 11.36
C PRO A 20 6.79 5.40 10.44
N LEU A 21 5.59 5.81 10.86
CA LEU A 21 4.39 5.71 10.05
C LEU A 21 4.46 6.71 8.89
N ILE A 22 4.32 6.23 7.67
CA ILE A 22 4.24 7.06 6.46
C ILE A 22 2.77 7.32 6.13
N ASP A 23 1.95 6.27 6.14
CA ASP A 23 0.53 6.37 5.76
C ASP A 23 -0.23 5.19 6.38
N SER A 24 -1.35 5.47 7.05
CA SER A 24 -2.17 4.42 7.68
C SER A 24 -3.13 3.74 6.70
N ASP A 25 -3.39 4.35 5.56
CA ASP A 25 -4.26 3.81 4.50
C ASP A 25 -3.77 4.25 3.12
N PRO A 26 -2.60 3.73 2.68
CA PRO A 26 -1.98 4.16 1.45
C PRO A 26 -2.81 3.75 0.23
N HIS A 27 -3.02 4.70 -0.68
CA HIS A 27 -3.68 4.42 -1.95
C HIS A 27 -2.87 3.40 -2.77
N LEU A 28 -3.57 2.45 -3.43
CA LEU A 28 -2.98 1.38 -4.25
C LEU A 28 -1.86 1.88 -5.18
N ARG A 29 -2.05 3.04 -5.82
CA ARG A 29 -1.05 3.65 -6.72
C ARG A 29 0.27 3.92 -6.01
N ARG A 30 0.22 4.44 -4.76
CA ARG A 30 1.41 4.72 -3.97
C ARG A 30 2.09 3.43 -3.54
N VAL A 31 1.30 2.44 -3.09
CA VAL A 31 1.82 1.13 -2.69
C VAL A 31 2.61 0.46 -3.82
N VAL A 32 2.06 0.48 -5.04
CA VAL A 32 2.72 -0.08 -6.23
C VAL A 32 3.92 0.77 -6.65
N GLY A 33 3.80 2.10 -6.62
CA GLY A 33 4.87 3.02 -7.02
C GLY A 33 6.10 3.00 -6.10
N TYR A 34 5.90 2.67 -4.83
CA TYR A 34 6.98 2.58 -3.81
C TYR A 34 7.57 1.18 -3.68
N ALA A 35 7.04 0.21 -4.43
CA ALA A 35 7.54 -1.16 -4.37
C ALA A 35 9.03 -1.24 -4.73
N ARG A 36 9.74 -2.12 -4.04
CA ARG A 36 11.17 -2.38 -4.26
C ARG A 36 11.34 -3.52 -5.29
N PRO A 37 12.45 -3.55 -6.02
CA PRO A 37 12.74 -4.69 -6.92
C PRO A 37 12.67 -6.05 -6.22
N SER A 38 13.06 -6.10 -4.94
CA SER A 38 12.94 -7.31 -4.12
C SER A 38 11.50 -7.79 -3.91
N ASP A 39 10.51 -6.89 -3.95
CA ASP A 39 9.11 -7.28 -3.79
C ASP A 39 8.61 -8.01 -5.03
N TYR A 40 9.02 -7.54 -6.22
CA TYR A 40 8.74 -8.23 -7.49
C TYR A 40 9.41 -9.61 -7.55
N ALA A 41 10.66 -9.71 -7.09
CA ALA A 41 11.38 -10.98 -7.07
C ALA A 41 10.71 -12.00 -6.13
N VAL A 42 10.33 -11.59 -4.92
CA VAL A 42 9.64 -12.46 -3.96
C VAL A 42 8.25 -12.85 -4.48
N ALA A 43 7.49 -11.89 -5.01
CA ALA A 43 6.17 -12.15 -5.58
C ALA A 43 6.23 -13.13 -6.76
N GLY A 44 7.19 -12.93 -7.68
CA GLY A 44 7.41 -13.83 -8.82
C GLY A 44 7.83 -15.23 -8.39
N GLY A 45 8.73 -15.32 -7.40
CA GLY A 45 9.15 -16.59 -6.82
C GLY A 45 7.99 -17.37 -6.22
N LEU A 46 7.15 -16.70 -5.42
CA LEU A 46 5.95 -17.32 -4.82
C LEU A 46 4.89 -17.68 -5.87
N ALA A 47 4.68 -16.82 -6.87
CA ALA A 47 3.76 -17.11 -7.96
C ALA A 47 4.17 -18.37 -8.73
N ALA A 48 5.46 -18.55 -8.94
CA ALA A 48 6.00 -19.75 -9.62
C ALA A 48 6.05 -20.99 -8.73
N ALA A 49 6.20 -20.81 -7.41
CA ALA A 49 6.40 -21.93 -6.48
C ALA A 49 5.23 -22.91 -6.47
N SER A 50 3.98 -22.41 -6.52
CA SER A 50 2.79 -23.27 -6.51
C SER A 50 2.72 -24.19 -7.73
N PRO A 51 2.71 -23.69 -8.99
CA PRO A 51 2.68 -24.58 -10.15
C PRO A 51 3.95 -25.46 -10.26
N LEU A 52 5.12 -24.94 -9.85
CA LEU A 52 6.35 -25.71 -9.85
C LEU A 52 6.28 -26.89 -8.89
N ALA A 53 5.75 -26.69 -7.67
CA ALA A 53 5.59 -27.75 -6.69
C ALA A 53 4.69 -28.87 -7.22
N PHE A 54 3.52 -28.54 -7.81
CA PHE A 54 2.64 -29.53 -8.41
C PHE A 54 3.26 -30.24 -9.59
N TRP A 55 4.02 -29.52 -10.43
CA TRP A 55 4.75 -30.14 -11.54
C TRP A 55 5.81 -31.13 -11.06
N ILE A 56 6.57 -30.78 -10.01
CA ILE A 56 7.57 -31.68 -9.41
C ILE A 56 6.88 -32.91 -8.79
N MET A 57 5.79 -32.69 -8.04
CA MET A 57 5.03 -33.78 -7.43
C MET A 57 4.52 -34.78 -8.49
N GLU A 58 3.99 -34.28 -9.60
CA GLU A 58 3.54 -35.13 -10.69
C GLU A 58 4.68 -35.91 -11.36
N ARG A 59 5.91 -35.36 -11.38
CA ARG A 59 7.10 -36.05 -11.88
C ARG A 59 7.59 -37.15 -10.94
N VAL A 60 7.52 -36.89 -9.62
CA VAL A 60 8.01 -37.84 -8.58
C VAL A 60 6.98 -38.93 -8.33
N SER A 61 5.71 -38.59 -8.33
CA SER A 61 4.59 -39.50 -8.06
C SER A 61 3.45 -39.24 -9.05
N PRO A 62 3.49 -39.82 -10.26
CA PRO A 62 2.47 -39.58 -11.26
C PRO A 62 1.06 -39.96 -10.81
N SER A 63 0.11 -39.07 -11.02
CA SER A 63 -1.30 -39.26 -10.66
C SER A 63 -2.04 -40.24 -11.60
N HIS A 64 -1.44 -40.63 -12.70
CA HIS A 64 -2.00 -41.53 -13.75
C HIS A 64 -3.36 -41.06 -14.30
N VAL A 65 -3.68 -39.77 -14.17
CA VAL A 65 -4.88 -39.18 -14.80
C VAL A 65 -4.71 -39.17 -16.31
N GLY A 66 -5.76 -39.50 -17.06
CA GLY A 66 -5.77 -39.56 -18.51
C GLY A 66 -5.32 -38.25 -19.18
N ARG A 67 -5.14 -38.28 -20.51
CA ARG A 67 -4.69 -37.12 -21.30
C ARG A 67 -5.49 -35.86 -20.95
N GLY A 68 -4.80 -34.78 -20.51
CA GLY A 68 -5.40 -33.50 -20.12
C GLY A 68 -5.91 -33.41 -18.70
N GLY A 69 -5.98 -34.52 -17.91
CA GLY A 69 -6.48 -34.51 -16.55
C GLY A 69 -5.66 -33.68 -15.56
N PHE A 70 -4.36 -33.52 -15.80
CA PHE A 70 -3.48 -32.68 -14.97
C PHE A 70 -3.53 -31.18 -15.34
N ALA A 71 -4.04 -30.81 -16.50
CA ALA A 71 -4.10 -29.42 -16.92
C ALA A 71 -4.98 -28.52 -16.03
N PRO A 72 -6.16 -28.94 -15.53
CA PRO A 72 -6.96 -28.17 -14.58
C PRO A 72 -6.23 -27.91 -13.26
N VAL A 73 -5.48 -28.89 -12.76
CA VAL A 73 -4.67 -28.76 -11.52
C VAL A 73 -3.60 -27.69 -11.72
N MET A 74 -2.90 -27.73 -12.84
CA MET A 74 -1.87 -26.72 -13.17
C MET A 74 -2.45 -25.32 -13.32
N ARG A 75 -3.62 -25.17 -13.94
CA ARG A 75 -4.31 -23.86 -14.02
C ARG A 75 -4.67 -23.33 -12.66
N LEU A 76 -5.25 -24.16 -11.79
CA LEU A 76 -5.60 -23.77 -10.42
C LEU A 76 -4.34 -23.42 -9.61
N ALA A 77 -3.30 -24.25 -9.67
CA ALA A 77 -2.03 -23.99 -8.99
C ALA A 77 -1.40 -22.66 -9.44
N THR A 78 -1.45 -22.37 -10.75
CA THR A 78 -0.97 -21.10 -11.30
C THR A 78 -1.81 -19.92 -10.79
N ALA A 79 -3.14 -20.03 -10.79
CA ALA A 79 -4.03 -18.99 -10.28
C ALA A 79 -3.78 -18.70 -8.79
N ILE A 80 -3.65 -19.74 -7.97
CA ILE A 80 -3.34 -19.62 -6.53
C ILE A 80 -1.95 -18.96 -6.34
N GLY A 81 -0.96 -19.40 -7.11
CA GLY A 81 0.38 -18.83 -7.06
C GLY A 81 0.41 -17.33 -7.42
N LEU A 82 -0.30 -16.94 -8.48
CA LEU A 82 -0.42 -15.53 -8.87
C LEU A 82 -1.11 -14.68 -7.80
N VAL A 83 -2.24 -15.14 -7.26
CA VAL A 83 -2.95 -14.43 -6.19
C VAL A 83 -2.06 -14.31 -4.95
N GLY A 84 -1.40 -15.39 -4.54
CA GLY A 84 -0.48 -15.38 -3.41
C GLY A 84 0.72 -14.46 -3.64
N GLY A 85 1.31 -14.47 -4.82
CA GLY A 85 2.40 -13.57 -5.19
C GLY A 85 1.99 -12.10 -5.15
N LEU A 86 0.84 -11.75 -5.74
CA LEU A 86 0.28 -10.39 -5.69
C LEU A 86 -0.04 -9.94 -4.26
N HIS A 87 -0.59 -10.85 -3.44
CA HIS A 87 -0.87 -10.56 -2.04
C HIS A 87 0.42 -10.20 -1.28
N ILE A 88 1.44 -11.02 -1.38
CA ILE A 88 2.73 -10.78 -0.70
C ILE A 88 3.43 -9.52 -1.23
N PHE A 89 3.37 -9.27 -2.54
CA PHE A 89 3.87 -8.03 -3.12
C PHE A 89 3.24 -6.80 -2.45
N TYR A 90 1.91 -6.78 -2.40
CA TYR A 90 1.16 -5.68 -1.81
C TYR A 90 1.43 -5.54 -0.31
N GLN A 91 1.39 -6.64 0.43
CA GLN A 91 1.63 -6.69 1.87
C GLN A 91 3.03 -6.16 2.23
N ARG A 92 4.08 -6.59 1.51
CA ARG A 92 5.45 -6.12 1.77
C ARG A 92 5.59 -4.61 1.60
N SER A 93 4.97 -4.04 0.56
CA SER A 93 4.98 -2.61 0.35
C SER A 93 4.15 -1.88 1.42
N CYS A 94 2.93 -2.35 1.74
CA CYS A 94 2.10 -1.77 2.80
C CYS A 94 2.79 -1.77 4.17
N ASN A 95 3.50 -2.85 4.53
CA ASN A 95 4.20 -2.94 5.81
C ASN A 95 5.24 -1.84 6.00
N ARG A 96 5.86 -1.34 4.91
CA ARG A 96 6.75 -0.17 4.96
C ARG A 96 5.99 1.12 5.21
N PHE A 97 4.82 1.29 4.59
CA PHE A 97 3.94 2.44 4.88
C PHE A 97 3.45 2.47 6.32
N TYR A 98 3.16 1.31 6.89
CA TYR A 98 2.70 1.17 8.27
C TYR A 98 3.84 1.26 9.31
N GLY A 99 5.09 1.13 8.90
CA GLY A 99 6.25 1.13 9.79
C GLY A 99 6.53 -0.22 10.47
N PHE A 100 6.01 -1.34 9.95
CA PHE A 100 6.34 -2.67 10.46
C PHE A 100 7.69 -3.20 9.96
N THR A 101 8.19 -2.66 8.86
CA THR A 101 9.47 -3.02 8.27
C THR A 101 10.27 -1.76 7.96
N GLU A 102 11.58 -1.91 7.80
CA GLU A 102 12.50 -0.81 7.47
C GLU A 102 11.99 -0.03 6.26
N ASN A 103 11.91 1.31 6.40
CA ASN A 103 11.26 2.19 5.44
C ASN A 103 11.95 3.55 5.24
N SER A 104 13.22 3.69 5.57
CA SER A 104 13.92 4.97 5.45
C SER A 104 13.88 5.54 4.03
N ARG A 105 14.06 4.68 3.02
CA ARG A 105 13.92 5.06 1.61
C ARG A 105 12.52 5.59 1.29
N GLU A 106 11.49 4.91 1.76
CA GLU A 106 10.09 5.27 1.51
C GLU A 106 9.71 6.58 2.23
N VAL A 107 10.26 6.82 3.42
CA VAL A 107 10.11 8.11 4.14
C VAL A 107 10.70 9.27 3.34
N GLU A 108 11.88 9.09 2.75
CA GLU A 108 12.48 10.11 1.90
C GLU A 108 11.68 10.35 0.61
N MET A 109 11.21 9.27 -0.01
CA MET A 109 10.37 9.36 -1.22
C MET A 109 9.06 10.08 -0.92
N ASP A 110 8.41 9.76 0.20
CA ASP A 110 7.19 10.40 0.66
C ASP A 110 7.41 11.90 0.90
N MET A 111 8.48 12.27 1.62
CA MET A 111 8.79 13.67 1.86
C MET A 111 8.96 14.44 0.55
N ARG A 112 9.72 13.90 -0.41
CA ARG A 112 9.92 14.54 -1.73
C ARG A 112 8.61 14.68 -2.50
N GLU A 113 7.82 13.59 -2.60
CA GLU A 113 6.54 13.60 -3.31
C GLU A 113 5.59 14.65 -2.73
N MET A 114 5.45 14.68 -1.39
CA MET A 114 4.52 15.57 -0.72
C MET A 114 4.97 17.04 -0.77
N VAL A 115 6.27 17.30 -0.58
CA VAL A 115 6.84 18.66 -0.72
C VAL A 115 6.65 19.18 -2.15
N ASP A 116 6.89 18.36 -3.16
CA ASP A 116 6.68 18.74 -4.56
C ASP A 116 5.22 19.08 -4.85
N LYS A 117 4.26 18.34 -4.28
CA LYS A 117 2.83 18.65 -4.38
C LYS A 117 2.47 19.97 -3.70
N VAL A 118 3.00 20.22 -2.50
CA VAL A 118 2.79 21.51 -1.80
C VAL A 118 3.31 22.66 -2.62
N LYS A 119 4.52 22.56 -3.20
CA LYS A 119 5.11 23.61 -4.05
C LYS A 119 4.27 23.90 -5.31
N LYS A 120 3.61 22.86 -5.85
CA LYS A 120 2.71 22.98 -7.01
C LYS A 120 1.29 23.43 -6.64
N GLY A 121 0.95 23.51 -5.36
CA GLY A 121 -0.42 23.76 -4.89
C GLY A 121 -1.39 22.61 -5.14
N GLU A 122 -0.89 21.38 -5.29
CA GLU A 122 -1.68 20.20 -5.51
C GLU A 122 -2.12 19.57 -4.17
N PRO A 123 -3.30 18.94 -4.09
CA PRO A 123 -3.72 18.25 -2.88
C PRO A 123 -2.80 17.06 -2.62
N LEU A 124 -2.35 16.88 -1.36
CA LEU A 124 -1.37 15.86 -0.96
C LEU A 124 -1.80 14.44 -1.36
N TYR A 125 -3.06 14.09 -1.13
CA TYR A 125 -3.61 12.76 -1.38
C TYR A 125 -4.54 12.70 -2.60
N GLY A 126 -4.50 13.73 -3.45
CA GLY A 126 -5.31 13.85 -4.63
C GLY A 126 -6.73 14.36 -4.35
N THR A 127 -7.45 14.70 -5.41
CA THR A 127 -8.83 15.19 -5.30
C THR A 127 -9.77 14.04 -5.01
N SER A 128 -10.54 14.15 -3.92
CA SER A 128 -11.56 13.17 -3.60
C SER A 128 -12.82 13.40 -4.45
N GLN A 129 -13.28 12.34 -5.11
CA GLN A 129 -14.54 12.34 -5.88
C GLN A 129 -15.71 11.77 -5.08
N VAL A 130 -15.45 11.33 -3.86
CA VAL A 130 -16.48 10.73 -2.99
C VAL A 130 -17.17 11.77 -2.13
N SER A 131 -18.43 11.51 -1.79
CA SER A 131 -19.21 12.39 -0.94
C SER A 131 -18.60 12.52 0.46
N PRO A 132 -18.89 13.60 1.22
CA PRO A 132 -18.41 13.77 2.61
C PRO A 132 -18.76 12.59 3.52
N TYR A 133 -19.90 11.95 3.31
CA TYR A 133 -20.29 10.75 4.04
C TYR A 133 -19.31 9.59 3.77
N LEU A 134 -18.99 9.31 2.51
CA LEU A 134 -18.05 8.25 2.14
C LEU A 134 -16.63 8.56 2.60
N GLN A 135 -16.20 9.82 2.61
CA GLN A 135 -14.95 10.22 3.23
C GLN A 135 -14.91 9.92 4.73
N GLY A 136 -16.00 10.17 5.44
CA GLY A 136 -16.15 9.79 6.83
C GLY A 136 -16.11 8.26 7.05
N VAL A 137 -16.64 7.47 6.11
CA VAL A 137 -16.51 6.00 6.13
C VAL A 137 -15.06 5.58 5.91
N ALA A 138 -14.36 6.17 4.93
CA ALA A 138 -12.95 5.91 4.68
C ALA A 138 -12.10 6.24 5.92
N ALA A 139 -12.34 7.39 6.57
CA ALA A 139 -11.67 7.80 7.79
C ALA A 139 -11.86 6.78 8.93
N ARG A 140 -13.04 6.21 9.07
CA ARG A 140 -13.30 5.18 10.09
C ARG A 140 -12.60 3.86 9.74
N ASN A 141 -12.56 3.49 8.46
CA ASN A 141 -11.91 2.26 8.01
C ASN A 141 -10.39 2.36 8.11
N SER A 142 -9.78 3.50 7.80
CA SER A 142 -8.34 3.71 7.92
C SER A 142 -7.80 3.50 9.34
N ARG A 143 -8.64 3.69 10.37
CA ARG A 143 -8.29 3.37 11.76
C ARG A 143 -7.94 1.91 11.98
N TYR A 144 -8.53 1.04 11.17
CA TYR A 144 -8.41 -0.41 11.29
C TYR A 144 -7.54 -1.04 10.21
N SER A 145 -7.07 -0.25 9.25
CA SER A 145 -6.25 -0.73 8.13
C SER A 145 -4.97 -1.44 8.57
N GLN A 146 -4.40 -1.02 9.71
CA GLN A 146 -3.20 -1.62 10.29
C GLN A 146 -3.45 -2.90 11.09
N LEU A 147 -4.69 -3.18 11.54
CA LEU A 147 -4.95 -4.29 12.47
C LEU A 147 -4.69 -5.67 11.86
N PHE A 148 -4.88 -5.81 10.56
CA PHE A 148 -4.71 -7.05 9.82
C PHE A 148 -3.66 -6.94 8.73
N SER A 149 -2.87 -5.86 8.70
CA SER A 149 -1.89 -5.58 7.65
C SER A 149 -0.83 -6.67 7.51
N HIS A 150 -0.49 -7.35 8.60
CA HIS A 150 0.46 -8.48 8.59
C HIS A 150 -0.15 -9.77 8.04
N VAL A 151 -1.48 -9.85 7.94
CA VAL A 151 -2.20 -11.01 7.41
C VAL A 151 -2.86 -10.67 6.08
N ILE A 152 -3.78 -9.70 6.07
CA ILE A 152 -4.52 -9.26 4.88
C ILE A 152 -4.48 -7.73 4.83
N PRO A 153 -3.63 -7.12 3.99
CA PRO A 153 -3.61 -5.67 3.83
C PRO A 153 -4.88 -5.20 3.11
N TRP A 154 -5.44 -4.10 3.59
CA TRP A 154 -6.56 -3.45 2.94
C TRP A 154 -6.08 -2.78 1.64
N ILE A 155 -6.88 -2.90 0.59
CA ILE A 155 -6.60 -2.24 -0.70
C ILE A 155 -7.42 -0.96 -0.76
N ASN A 156 -6.76 0.18 -0.62
CA ASN A 156 -7.39 1.48 -0.78
C ASN A 156 -7.27 1.95 -2.23
N ILE A 157 -8.42 2.20 -2.86
CA ILE A 157 -8.54 2.75 -4.24
C ILE A 157 -9.23 4.12 -4.25
N VAL A 158 -9.48 4.69 -3.07
CA VAL A 158 -10.25 5.94 -2.89
C VAL A 158 -9.36 7.02 -2.31
N ASN A 159 -9.42 8.22 -2.87
CA ASN A 159 -8.73 9.38 -2.31
C ASN A 159 -9.52 9.94 -1.13
N HIS A 160 -8.87 10.10 0.02
CA HIS A 160 -9.39 10.74 1.23
C HIS A 160 -8.26 11.39 2.02
N ASP A 161 -8.60 12.22 3.02
CA ASP A 161 -7.61 13.02 3.76
C ASP A 161 -7.18 12.38 5.10
N GLN A 162 -7.61 11.13 5.38
CA GLN A 162 -7.41 10.48 6.68
C GLN A 162 -6.29 9.43 6.60
N HIS A 163 -5.05 9.89 6.64
CA HIS A 163 -3.85 9.05 6.50
C HIS A 163 -3.07 8.84 7.79
N GLY A 164 -3.58 9.36 8.92
CA GLY A 164 -3.03 9.11 10.26
C GLY A 164 -1.69 9.78 10.58
N VAL A 165 -1.21 10.67 9.71
CA VAL A 165 0.05 11.40 9.85
C VAL A 165 -0.19 12.90 9.95
N ASP A 166 0.73 13.61 10.63
CA ASP A 166 0.75 15.06 10.64
C ASP A 166 1.33 15.57 9.31
N THR A 167 0.50 16.26 8.55
CA THR A 167 0.88 16.83 7.24
C THR A 167 1.64 18.15 7.37
N ALA A 168 1.65 18.80 8.52
CA ALA A 168 2.34 20.08 8.73
C ALA A 168 3.83 20.01 8.39
N LYS A 169 4.47 18.85 8.60
CA LYS A 169 5.87 18.60 8.26
C LYS A 169 6.19 18.86 6.79
N TYR A 170 5.27 18.56 5.87
CA TYR A 170 5.48 18.74 4.43
C TYR A 170 5.42 20.23 4.04
N TYR A 171 4.50 20.98 4.62
CA TYR A 171 4.38 22.42 4.40
C TYR A 171 5.60 23.16 4.97
N GLN A 172 6.04 22.83 6.17
CA GLN A 172 7.23 23.41 6.78
C GLN A 172 8.50 23.15 5.96
N GLN A 173 8.63 21.93 5.42
CA GLN A 173 9.76 21.61 4.57
C GLN A 173 9.70 22.34 3.25
N ALA A 174 8.51 22.44 2.62
CA ALA A 174 8.33 23.19 1.38
C ALA A 174 8.65 24.67 1.54
N GLU A 175 8.23 25.30 2.64
CA GLU A 175 8.56 26.69 2.97
C GLU A 175 10.06 26.90 3.09
N ARG A 176 10.76 26.05 3.84
CA ARG A 176 12.23 26.11 3.99
C ARG A 176 12.96 26.04 2.65
N GLU A 177 12.52 25.14 1.76
CA GLU A 177 13.12 24.98 0.45
C GLU A 177 12.84 26.17 -0.47
N LEU A 178 11.62 26.74 -0.44
CA LEU A 178 11.28 27.95 -1.20
C LEU A 178 12.05 29.18 -0.69
N GLU A 179 12.24 29.32 0.62
CA GLU A 179 13.07 30.38 1.20
C GLU A 179 14.54 30.24 0.79
N ALA A 180 15.08 29.01 0.86
CA ALA A 180 16.45 28.75 0.44
C ALA A 180 16.68 29.06 -1.05
N ASP A 181 15.69 28.81 -1.90
CA ASP A 181 15.78 29.12 -3.34
C ASP A 181 15.63 30.63 -3.65
N ARG A 182 14.93 31.39 -2.79
CA ARG A 182 14.84 32.86 -2.89
C ARG A 182 16.13 33.58 -2.48
N LEU A 183 16.95 32.92 -1.67
CA LEU A 183 18.21 33.49 -1.16
C LEU A 183 19.43 33.19 -2.08
N LYS A 184 19.23 32.37 -3.11
CA LYS A 184 20.26 32.09 -4.14
C LYS A 184 20.20 33.09 -5.30
#